data_9550cf3dcdde21496986e1b3d7684467
#
_entry.id   9550cf3dcdde21496986e1b3d7684467
#
_cell.length_a   1.000
_cell.length_b   1.000
_cell.length_c   1.000
_cell.angle_alpha   90.00
_cell.angle_beta   90.00
_cell.angle_gamma   90.00
#
_symmetry.space_group_name_H-M   'P 1'
#
loop_
_entity.id
_entity.type
_entity.pdbx_description
1 polymer ?
#
loop_
_entity_poly.entity_id
_entity_poly.type
_entity_poly.pdbx_seq_one_letter_code
_entity_poly.pdbx_strand_id
1 'polypeptide(L)'
;MKDLLEKGAVLQRDKETYAIAPHIPAGLVTSDQLRKLADVADKYNVSAIKITAAQRIALVGLKEDDIDSAWDDLGMKPGAAIGLCVRSIKTCPGTSFCKRGFRDSVSMGLKLDDRYHGMDLPNKLKIGVSGCPNSCADNHTRDIGLMGTPKGWTVFVGGKGGTIPRLGDRLIMNVPDDKVLELVDEIVSIYSNNANNKQRLGSYIDSIGFDTFKSMINLDKYIQ
;
A
#
# COMPACT_ATOMS: atom_id res chain seq x y z
N MET A 1 11.38 18.37 -17.14
CA MET A 1 10.67 18.28 -15.85
C MET A 1 10.76 16.84 -15.32
N LYS A 2 10.59 16.63 -14.02
CA LYS A 2 10.65 15.34 -13.31
C LYS A 2 9.56 15.31 -12.24
N ASP A 3 9.29 14.12 -11.69
CA ASP A 3 8.45 13.99 -10.50
C ASP A 3 9.02 14.84 -9.35
N LEU A 4 8.13 15.50 -8.60
CA LEU A 4 8.47 16.29 -7.41
C LEU A 4 8.19 15.44 -6.17
N LEU A 5 9.22 14.68 -5.74
CA LEU A 5 9.09 13.72 -4.63
C LEU A 5 8.72 14.41 -3.33
N GLU A 6 9.34 15.56 -3.06
CA GLU A 6 9.14 16.40 -1.87
C GLU A 6 7.72 16.95 -1.77
N LYS A 7 7.04 17.14 -2.92
CA LYS A 7 5.66 17.61 -3.02
C LYS A 7 4.65 16.47 -3.25
N GLY A 8 5.10 15.23 -3.36
CA GLY A 8 4.23 14.08 -3.68
C GLY A 8 3.53 14.21 -5.03
N ALA A 9 4.10 14.97 -5.97
CA ALA A 9 3.50 15.29 -7.26
C ALA A 9 4.15 14.52 -8.41
N VAL A 10 3.31 13.90 -9.24
CA VAL A 10 3.71 13.04 -10.37
C VAL A 10 3.56 13.81 -11.67
N LEU A 11 4.67 13.96 -12.41
CA LEU A 11 4.66 14.61 -13.73
C LEU A 11 3.74 13.83 -14.69
N GLN A 12 2.89 14.57 -15.40
CA GLN A 12 1.95 13.95 -16.33
C GLN A 12 2.55 13.77 -17.73
N ARG A 13 1.81 13.11 -18.61
CA ARG A 13 2.25 12.78 -19.98
C ARG A 13 2.56 14.00 -20.83
N ASP A 14 1.88 15.12 -20.59
CA ASP A 14 2.11 16.41 -21.27
C ASP A 14 3.48 17.01 -20.95
N LYS A 15 4.13 16.55 -19.86
CA LYS A 15 5.40 17.07 -19.32
C LYS A 15 5.33 18.52 -18.81
N GLU A 16 4.13 19.02 -18.56
CA GLU A 16 3.85 20.38 -18.11
C GLU A 16 3.05 20.40 -16.81
N THR A 17 2.13 19.43 -16.64
CA THR A 17 1.27 19.36 -15.47
C THR A 17 1.60 18.19 -14.56
N TYR A 18 1.03 18.23 -13.37
CA TYR A 18 1.26 17.26 -12.31
C TYR A 18 -0.06 16.64 -11.81
N ALA A 19 0.04 15.46 -11.25
CA ALA A 19 -1.03 14.87 -10.44
C ALA A 19 -0.58 14.73 -8.99
N ILE A 20 -1.47 15.08 -8.07
CA ILE A 20 -1.32 14.79 -6.64
C ILE A 20 -2.37 13.77 -6.21
N ALA A 21 -2.06 12.98 -5.20
CA ALA A 21 -2.98 11.97 -4.69
C ALA A 21 -2.93 11.98 -3.15
N PRO A 22 -3.92 12.54 -2.48
CA PRO A 22 -4.01 12.54 -1.03
C PRO A 22 -4.02 11.13 -0.44
N HIS A 23 -3.53 11.02 0.78
CA HIS A 23 -3.58 9.81 1.56
C HIS A 23 -5.01 9.51 2.03
N ILE A 24 -5.49 8.32 1.67
CA ILE A 24 -6.81 7.81 2.07
C ILE A 24 -6.59 6.44 2.71
N PRO A 25 -6.41 6.40 4.07
CA PRO A 25 -6.17 5.16 4.79
C PRO A 25 -7.25 4.11 4.50
N ALA A 26 -6.83 2.90 4.16
CA ALA A 26 -7.72 1.78 3.82
C ALA A 26 -8.77 2.08 2.71
N GLY A 27 -8.60 3.17 1.97
CA GLY A 27 -9.59 3.61 0.98
C GLY A 27 -10.88 4.20 1.59
N LEU A 28 -10.87 4.52 2.89
CA LEU A 28 -12.01 5.13 3.57
C LEU A 28 -11.93 6.65 3.48
N VAL A 29 -12.98 7.27 2.98
CA VAL A 29 -13.05 8.71 2.78
C VAL A 29 -14.36 9.25 3.36
N THR A 30 -14.29 10.41 4.00
CA THR A 30 -15.48 11.10 4.53
C THR A 30 -16.13 11.96 3.44
N SER A 31 -17.41 12.31 3.63
CA SER A 31 -18.11 13.23 2.74
C SER A 31 -17.46 14.61 2.68
N ASP A 32 -16.88 15.07 3.80
CA ASP A 32 -16.18 16.36 3.84
C ASP A 32 -14.86 16.32 3.08
N GLN A 33 -14.11 15.22 3.15
CA GLN A 33 -12.92 15.03 2.31
C GLN A 33 -13.27 15.00 0.82
N LEU A 34 -14.39 14.35 0.45
CA LEU A 34 -14.86 14.35 -0.95
C LEU A 34 -15.26 15.76 -1.41
N ARG A 35 -15.93 16.58 -0.58
CA ARG A 35 -16.23 17.97 -0.92
C ARG A 35 -14.96 18.79 -1.11
N LYS A 36 -14.00 18.70 -0.18
CA LYS A 36 -12.71 19.39 -0.32
C LYS A 36 -11.96 18.99 -1.59
N LEU A 37 -11.96 17.70 -1.94
CA LEU A 37 -11.37 17.24 -3.19
C LEU A 37 -12.04 17.85 -4.42
N ALA A 38 -13.37 17.97 -4.41
CA ALA A 38 -14.13 18.62 -5.48
C ALA A 38 -13.85 20.13 -5.54
N ASP A 39 -13.90 20.82 -4.39
CA ASP A 39 -13.65 22.26 -4.31
C ASP A 39 -12.22 22.62 -4.80
N VAL A 40 -11.21 21.85 -4.41
CA VAL A 40 -9.84 22.03 -4.88
C VAL A 40 -9.71 21.72 -6.37
N ALA A 41 -10.40 20.67 -6.85
CA ALA A 41 -10.41 20.36 -8.27
C ALA A 41 -10.98 21.51 -9.11
N ASP A 42 -12.07 22.12 -8.66
CA ASP A 42 -12.71 23.26 -9.33
C ASP A 42 -11.84 24.53 -9.24
N LYS A 43 -11.29 24.82 -8.05
CA LYS A 43 -10.44 26.02 -7.81
C LYS A 43 -9.20 26.04 -8.72
N TYR A 44 -8.54 24.90 -8.91
CA TYR A 44 -7.32 24.77 -9.71
C TYR A 44 -7.55 24.26 -11.13
N ASN A 45 -8.82 24.13 -11.56
CA ASN A 45 -9.21 23.68 -12.90
C ASN A 45 -8.49 22.37 -13.31
N VAL A 46 -8.48 21.36 -12.41
CA VAL A 46 -7.82 20.09 -12.72
C VAL A 46 -8.49 19.40 -13.91
N SER A 47 -7.70 18.75 -14.73
CA SER A 47 -8.19 18.07 -15.93
C SER A 47 -9.03 16.84 -15.63
N ALA A 48 -8.79 16.17 -14.47
CA ALA A 48 -9.55 15.00 -14.04
C ALA A 48 -9.38 14.69 -12.54
N ILE A 49 -10.44 14.15 -11.94
CA ILE A 49 -10.40 13.45 -10.66
C ILE A 49 -10.39 11.95 -10.97
N LYS A 50 -9.34 11.22 -10.57
CA LYS A 50 -9.16 9.81 -10.92
C LYS A 50 -9.10 8.92 -9.69
N ILE A 51 -10.03 7.97 -9.57
CA ILE A 51 -9.95 6.88 -8.58
C ILE A 51 -8.90 5.88 -9.09
N THR A 52 -7.87 5.62 -8.29
CA THR A 52 -6.75 4.77 -8.65
C THR A 52 -6.93 3.34 -8.14
N ALA A 53 -6.21 2.36 -8.74
CA ALA A 53 -6.18 0.98 -8.26
C ALA A 53 -5.56 0.82 -6.86
N ALA A 54 -4.90 1.86 -6.34
CA ALA A 54 -4.33 1.89 -4.99
C ALA A 54 -5.29 2.51 -3.96
N GLN A 55 -6.58 2.63 -4.30
CA GLN A 55 -7.63 3.22 -3.44
C GLN A 55 -7.33 4.69 -3.06
N ARG A 56 -6.73 5.44 -3.96
CA ARG A 56 -6.50 6.88 -3.82
C ARG A 56 -7.33 7.65 -4.85
N ILE A 57 -7.63 8.90 -4.54
CA ILE A 57 -8.23 9.85 -5.46
C ILE A 57 -7.12 10.80 -5.91
N ALA A 58 -6.81 10.81 -7.20
CA ALA A 58 -5.79 11.68 -7.76
C ALA A 58 -6.44 12.90 -8.45
N LEU A 59 -5.91 14.07 -8.19
CA LEU A 59 -6.21 15.32 -8.91
C LEU A 59 -5.15 15.48 -9.99
N VAL A 60 -5.58 15.49 -11.25
CA VAL A 60 -4.70 15.46 -12.43
C VAL A 60 -4.76 16.78 -13.19
N GLY A 61 -3.61 17.33 -13.57
CA GLY A 61 -3.54 18.55 -14.39
C GLY A 61 -3.24 19.83 -13.61
N LEU A 62 -2.66 19.72 -12.40
CA LEU A 62 -2.20 20.87 -11.62
C LEU A 62 -0.94 21.47 -12.24
N LYS A 63 -0.83 22.80 -12.22
CA LYS A 63 0.43 23.49 -12.51
C LYS A 63 1.39 23.35 -11.33
N GLU A 64 2.69 23.42 -11.60
CA GLU A 64 3.72 23.30 -10.55
C GLU A 64 3.54 24.32 -9.43
N ASP A 65 3.26 25.57 -9.80
CA ASP A 65 3.08 26.70 -8.87
C ASP A 65 1.84 26.55 -7.96
N ASP A 66 0.86 25.78 -8.38
CA ASP A 66 -0.39 25.57 -7.64
C ASP A 66 -0.31 24.40 -6.62
N ILE A 67 0.73 23.55 -6.69
CA ILE A 67 0.78 22.30 -5.91
C ILE A 67 0.75 22.56 -4.41
N ASP A 68 1.58 23.46 -3.91
CA ASP A 68 1.68 23.73 -2.47
C ASP A 68 0.36 24.29 -1.93
N SER A 69 -0.22 25.27 -2.65
CA SER A 69 -1.53 25.84 -2.30
C SER A 69 -2.67 24.82 -2.38
N ALA A 70 -2.61 23.88 -3.34
CA ALA A 70 -3.58 22.81 -3.44
C ALA A 70 -3.48 21.83 -2.25
N TRP A 71 -2.27 21.54 -1.77
CA TRP A 71 -2.09 20.73 -0.54
C TRP A 71 -2.60 21.45 0.70
N ASP A 72 -2.37 22.75 0.83
CA ASP A 72 -2.87 23.57 1.94
C ASP A 72 -4.39 23.59 1.97
N ASP A 73 -5.04 23.82 0.82
CA ASP A 73 -6.50 23.83 0.70
C ASP A 73 -7.12 22.44 1.01
N LEU A 74 -6.48 21.35 0.57
CA LEU A 74 -6.92 20.00 0.87
C LEU A 74 -6.83 19.70 2.38
N GLY A 75 -5.78 20.19 3.04
CA GLY A 75 -5.47 19.83 4.43
C GLY A 75 -5.28 18.34 4.64
N MET A 76 -4.82 17.63 3.61
CA MET A 76 -4.59 16.17 3.61
C MET A 76 -3.11 15.89 3.32
N LYS A 77 -2.59 14.80 3.91
CA LYS A 77 -1.20 14.37 3.66
C LYS A 77 -1.05 13.75 2.27
N PRO A 78 0.13 13.85 1.63
CA PRO A 78 0.45 13.11 0.40
C PRO A 78 0.35 11.60 0.57
N GLY A 79 -0.15 10.90 -0.45
CA GLY A 79 -0.45 9.47 -0.43
C GLY A 79 0.74 8.55 -0.71
N ALA A 80 1.99 8.99 -0.55
CA ALA A 80 3.20 8.21 -0.85
C ALA A 80 3.10 7.49 -2.22
N ALA A 81 2.66 8.22 -3.25
CA ALA A 81 2.40 7.68 -4.57
C ALA A 81 3.67 7.37 -5.37
N ILE A 82 4.78 8.01 -5.02
CA ILE A 82 6.11 7.94 -5.65
C ILE A 82 7.19 7.70 -4.60
N GLY A 83 8.43 7.50 -5.01
CA GLY A 83 9.56 7.25 -4.11
C GLY A 83 9.79 5.76 -3.79
N LEU A 84 10.83 5.50 -3.03
CA LEU A 84 11.22 4.16 -2.55
C LEU A 84 10.69 3.95 -1.13
N CYS A 85 9.38 3.77 -1.01
CA CYS A 85 8.72 3.73 0.28
C CYS A 85 7.53 2.74 0.29
N VAL A 86 6.97 2.52 1.48
CA VAL A 86 5.71 1.80 1.64
C VAL A 86 4.58 2.63 1.05
N ARG A 87 3.82 2.03 0.13
CA ARG A 87 2.66 2.62 -0.53
C ARG A 87 1.42 2.53 0.37
N SER A 88 0.35 3.24 0.00
CA SER A 88 -0.95 3.08 0.64
C SER A 88 -1.33 1.61 0.74
N ILE A 89 -1.78 1.19 1.91
CA ILE A 89 -2.22 -0.18 2.18
C ILE A 89 -3.56 -0.38 1.48
N LYS A 90 -3.65 -1.41 0.63
CA LYS A 90 -4.91 -1.74 -0.04
C LYS A 90 -5.70 -2.73 0.80
N THR A 91 -6.95 -2.39 1.10
CA THR A 91 -7.85 -3.26 1.88
C THR A 91 -9.08 -3.66 1.09
N CYS A 92 -9.68 -4.77 1.42
CA CYS A 92 -11.05 -5.07 1.04
C CYS A 92 -12.01 -4.68 2.19
N PRO A 93 -13.34 -4.72 1.98
CA PRO A 93 -14.29 -4.40 3.03
C PRO A 93 -14.23 -5.27 4.30
N GLY A 94 -13.69 -6.48 4.24
CA GLY A 94 -13.58 -7.39 5.40
C GLY A 94 -14.90 -7.62 6.13
N THR A 95 -14.82 -8.00 7.40
CA THR A 95 -16.03 -8.17 8.24
C THR A 95 -16.73 -6.85 8.55
N SER A 96 -16.06 -5.70 8.37
CA SER A 96 -16.67 -4.40 8.57
C SER A 96 -17.86 -4.13 7.63
N PHE A 97 -17.76 -4.56 6.34
CA PHE A 97 -18.75 -4.24 5.32
C PHE A 97 -19.10 -5.40 4.37
N CYS A 98 -18.46 -6.56 4.47
CA CYS A 98 -18.65 -7.68 3.55
C CYS A 98 -19.15 -8.93 4.26
N LYS A 99 -20.30 -9.46 3.84
CA LYS A 99 -20.89 -10.71 4.39
C LYS A 99 -20.01 -11.97 4.24
N ARG A 100 -19.01 -11.93 3.35
CA ARG A 100 -18.08 -13.04 3.11
C ARG A 100 -16.80 -12.93 3.91
N GLY A 101 -16.61 -11.83 4.67
CA GLY A 101 -15.40 -11.61 5.47
C GLY A 101 -15.30 -12.65 6.61
N PHE A 102 -14.09 -13.17 6.82
CA PHE A 102 -13.73 -13.94 8.01
C PHE A 102 -12.93 -13.10 9.00
N ARG A 103 -12.22 -12.07 8.50
CA ARG A 103 -11.36 -11.20 9.29
C ARG A 103 -11.63 -9.73 8.96
N ASP A 104 -11.35 -8.87 9.94
CA ASP A 104 -11.46 -7.42 9.77
C ASP A 104 -10.22 -6.87 9.05
N SER A 105 -10.30 -6.85 7.72
CA SER A 105 -9.24 -6.32 6.88
C SER A 105 -9.12 -4.81 6.95
N VAL A 106 -10.19 -4.11 7.30
CA VAL A 106 -10.18 -2.64 7.44
C VAL A 106 -9.36 -2.23 8.65
N SER A 107 -9.69 -2.76 9.84
CA SER A 107 -8.94 -2.46 11.06
C SER A 107 -7.48 -2.90 10.95
N MET A 108 -7.22 -4.08 10.38
CA MET A 108 -5.85 -4.55 10.16
C MET A 108 -5.10 -3.64 9.19
N GLY A 109 -5.74 -3.23 8.09
CA GLY A 109 -5.15 -2.32 7.12
C GLY A 109 -4.84 -0.94 7.70
N LEU A 110 -5.71 -0.39 8.54
CA LEU A 110 -5.49 0.88 9.25
C LEU A 110 -4.29 0.79 10.21
N LYS A 111 -4.15 -0.30 10.97
CA LYS A 111 -2.99 -0.52 11.85
C LYS A 111 -1.67 -0.59 11.08
N LEU A 112 -1.67 -1.29 9.94
CA LEU A 112 -0.51 -1.36 9.05
C LEU A 112 -0.20 -0.03 8.40
N ASP A 113 -1.22 0.72 8.02
CA ASP A 113 -1.08 2.03 7.39
C ASP A 113 -0.49 3.05 8.36
N ASP A 114 -1.00 3.12 9.58
CA ASP A 114 -0.48 3.97 10.65
C ASP A 114 1.00 3.69 10.95
N ARG A 115 1.41 2.41 10.87
CA ARG A 115 2.77 1.98 11.18
C ARG A 115 3.77 2.16 10.03
N TYR A 116 3.35 1.96 8.79
CA TYR A 116 4.29 1.82 7.66
C TYR A 116 4.10 2.82 6.53
N HIS A 117 2.94 3.48 6.40
CA HIS A 117 2.71 4.37 5.27
C HIS A 117 3.82 5.41 5.09
N GLY A 118 4.42 5.44 3.90
CA GLY A 118 5.50 6.38 3.60
C GLY A 118 6.88 6.01 4.15
N MET A 119 7.03 4.92 4.91
CA MET A 119 8.33 4.46 5.42
C MET A 119 9.30 4.21 4.27
N ASP A 120 10.51 4.80 4.36
CA ASP A 120 11.57 4.59 3.37
C ASP A 120 12.10 3.16 3.41
N LEU A 121 12.26 2.57 2.23
CA LEU A 121 12.72 1.20 2.05
C LEU A 121 13.63 1.10 0.81
N PRO A 122 14.39 0.00 0.64
CA PRO A 122 15.24 -0.21 -0.54
C PRO A 122 14.49 -0.07 -1.88
N ASN A 123 13.19 -0.41 -1.90
CA ASN A 123 12.28 -0.15 -3.03
C ASN A 123 10.85 0.06 -2.53
N LYS A 124 9.94 0.45 -3.44
CA LYS A 124 8.51 0.53 -3.14
C LYS A 124 8.00 -0.81 -2.61
N LEU A 125 7.25 -0.78 -1.51
CA LEU A 125 6.62 -1.93 -0.92
C LEU A 125 5.10 -1.74 -0.92
N LYS A 126 4.36 -2.75 -1.33
CA LYS A 126 2.89 -2.75 -1.40
C LYS A 126 2.34 -3.83 -0.51
N ILE A 127 1.42 -3.47 0.37
CA ILE A 127 0.71 -4.39 1.23
C ILE A 127 -0.75 -4.48 0.79
N GLY A 128 -1.31 -5.70 0.79
CA GLY A 128 -2.72 -5.95 0.51
C GLY A 128 -3.34 -6.78 1.60
N VAL A 129 -4.53 -6.36 2.08
CA VAL A 129 -5.24 -7.02 3.19
C VAL A 129 -6.64 -7.40 2.75
N SER A 130 -6.92 -8.69 2.66
CA SER A 130 -8.23 -9.23 2.31
C SER A 130 -8.82 -10.05 3.44
N GLY A 131 -10.04 -9.78 3.82
CA GLY A 131 -10.73 -10.46 4.93
C GLY A 131 -11.18 -11.90 4.64
N CYS A 132 -11.00 -12.42 3.41
CA CYS A 132 -11.33 -13.79 3.03
C CYS A 132 -10.52 -14.26 1.80
N PRO A 133 -10.60 -15.55 1.42
CA PRO A 133 -9.85 -16.13 0.30
C PRO A 133 -10.16 -15.55 -1.09
N ASN A 134 -11.23 -14.75 -1.25
CA ASN A 134 -11.49 -14.06 -2.52
C ASN A 134 -10.39 -13.05 -2.92
N SER A 135 -9.48 -12.71 -1.99
CA SER A 135 -8.27 -11.92 -2.28
C SER A 135 -8.52 -10.58 -3.02
N CYS A 136 -9.60 -9.87 -2.68
CA CYS A 136 -10.02 -8.64 -3.35
C CYS A 136 -8.99 -7.48 -3.28
N ALA A 137 -8.01 -7.55 -2.37
CA ALA A 137 -6.89 -6.62 -2.27
C ALA A 137 -5.64 -7.10 -3.03
N ASP A 138 -5.78 -8.08 -3.94
CA ASP A 138 -4.72 -8.64 -4.78
C ASP A 138 -3.53 -9.23 -3.98
N ASN A 139 -3.82 -9.93 -2.88
CA ASN A 139 -2.81 -10.42 -1.93
C ASN A 139 -1.64 -11.15 -2.59
N HIS A 140 -1.92 -12.00 -3.60
CA HIS A 140 -0.91 -12.79 -4.29
C HIS A 140 0.07 -11.98 -5.15
N THR A 141 -0.26 -10.72 -5.47
CA THR A 141 0.58 -9.83 -6.29
C THR A 141 1.02 -8.59 -5.52
N ARG A 142 1.02 -8.67 -4.18
CA ARG A 142 1.58 -7.65 -3.28
C ARG A 142 2.89 -8.13 -2.69
N ASP A 143 3.76 -7.20 -2.33
CA ASP A 143 5.02 -7.53 -1.65
C ASP A 143 4.74 -8.26 -0.33
N ILE A 144 3.71 -7.83 0.40
CA ILE A 144 3.14 -8.55 1.55
C ILE A 144 1.63 -8.64 1.33
N GLY A 145 1.09 -9.85 1.37
CA GLY A 145 -0.34 -10.14 1.23
C GLY A 145 -0.90 -10.81 2.47
N LEU A 146 -1.94 -10.24 3.07
CA LEU A 146 -2.66 -10.80 4.22
C LEU A 146 -4.04 -11.28 3.78
N MET A 147 -4.31 -12.56 3.89
CA MET A 147 -5.58 -13.17 3.50
C MET A 147 -6.25 -13.83 4.69
N GLY A 148 -7.42 -13.32 5.06
CA GLY A 148 -8.21 -13.82 6.18
C GLY A 148 -8.79 -15.21 5.93
N THR A 149 -8.75 -16.06 6.95
CA THR A 149 -9.41 -17.36 7.01
C THR A 149 -10.16 -17.50 8.33
N PRO A 150 -11.04 -18.50 8.49
CA PRO A 150 -11.69 -18.74 9.79
C PRO A 150 -10.71 -18.98 10.95
N LYS A 151 -9.50 -19.51 10.65
CA LYS A 151 -8.49 -19.84 11.67
C LYS A 151 -7.44 -18.76 11.93
N GLY A 152 -7.42 -17.67 11.14
CA GLY A 152 -6.40 -16.60 11.26
C GLY A 152 -6.06 -16.02 9.92
N TRP A 153 -4.87 -15.45 9.79
CA TRP A 153 -4.36 -14.88 8.55
C TRP A 153 -3.40 -15.82 7.85
N THR A 154 -3.53 -15.92 6.53
CA THR A 154 -2.48 -16.47 5.67
C THR A 154 -1.64 -15.31 5.15
N VAL A 155 -0.32 -15.40 5.29
CA VAL A 155 0.63 -14.37 4.88
C VAL A 155 1.39 -14.83 3.65
N PHE A 156 1.39 -13.97 2.63
CA PHE A 156 2.16 -14.13 1.39
C PHE A 156 3.24 -13.07 1.31
N VAL A 157 4.39 -13.41 0.75
CA VAL A 157 5.53 -12.49 0.59
C VAL A 157 6.09 -12.51 -0.84
N GLY A 158 6.62 -11.38 -1.28
CA GLY A 158 7.34 -11.27 -2.54
C GLY A 158 6.48 -11.19 -3.80
N GLY A 159 5.17 -11.03 -3.68
CA GLY A 159 4.29 -10.83 -4.82
C GLY A 159 4.55 -9.49 -5.53
N LYS A 160 4.35 -9.48 -6.83
CA LYS A 160 4.48 -8.26 -7.65
C LYS A 160 3.61 -8.37 -8.90
N GLY A 161 2.80 -7.34 -9.18
CA GLY A 161 2.17 -7.14 -10.47
C GLY A 161 3.08 -6.34 -11.41
N GLY A 162 2.75 -6.25 -12.67
CA GLY A 162 3.47 -5.49 -13.68
C GLY A 162 3.82 -6.34 -14.91
N THR A 163 4.76 -5.86 -15.73
CA THR A 163 5.15 -6.51 -17.00
C THR A 163 5.62 -7.95 -16.81
N ILE A 164 6.34 -8.21 -15.72
CA ILE A 164 6.77 -9.56 -15.32
C ILE A 164 6.18 -9.80 -13.93
N PRO A 165 4.98 -10.41 -13.85
CA PRO A 165 4.32 -10.67 -12.58
C PRO A 165 5.03 -11.79 -11.80
N ARG A 166 4.97 -11.71 -10.47
CA ARG A 166 5.39 -12.77 -9.56
C ARG A 166 4.27 -13.00 -8.55
N LEU A 167 3.87 -14.23 -8.37
CA LEU A 167 2.98 -14.59 -7.27
C LEU A 167 3.79 -14.64 -5.96
N GLY A 168 3.19 -14.17 -4.88
CA GLY A 168 3.77 -14.24 -3.56
C GLY A 168 3.85 -15.68 -3.06
N ASP A 169 4.95 -16.02 -2.41
CA ASP A 169 5.11 -17.28 -1.71
C ASP A 169 4.28 -17.27 -0.43
N ARG A 170 3.63 -18.39 -0.12
CA ARG A 170 2.89 -18.55 1.13
C ARG A 170 3.87 -18.79 2.27
N LEU A 171 4.09 -17.76 3.09
CA LEU A 171 5.04 -17.82 4.20
C LEU A 171 4.50 -18.65 5.36
N ILE A 172 3.28 -18.35 5.81
CA ILE A 172 2.66 -18.96 7.00
C ILE A 172 1.13 -18.89 6.92
N MET A 173 0.46 -19.77 7.63
CA MET A 173 -1.01 -19.81 7.75
C MET A 173 -1.43 -19.71 9.22
N ASN A 174 -2.68 -19.30 9.42
CA ASN A 174 -3.36 -19.25 10.72
C ASN A 174 -2.71 -18.31 11.75
N VAL A 175 -2.11 -17.21 11.29
CA VAL A 175 -1.55 -16.19 12.18
C VAL A 175 -2.67 -15.48 12.93
N PRO A 176 -2.65 -15.40 14.27
CA PRO A 176 -3.64 -14.67 15.05
C PRO A 176 -3.60 -13.15 14.76
N ASP A 177 -4.73 -12.47 14.98
CA ASP A 177 -4.86 -11.03 14.68
C ASP A 177 -3.82 -10.16 15.43
N ASP A 178 -3.53 -10.50 16.68
CA ASP A 178 -2.58 -9.80 17.55
C ASP A 178 -1.12 -10.03 17.17
N LYS A 179 -0.83 -11.06 16.37
CA LYS A 179 0.54 -11.42 15.94
C LYS A 179 0.91 -10.89 14.55
N VAL A 180 -0.06 -10.42 13.77
CA VAL A 180 0.18 -10.00 12.38
C VAL A 180 1.17 -8.85 12.29
N LEU A 181 1.02 -7.82 13.13
CA LEU A 181 1.91 -6.65 13.09
C LEU A 181 3.36 -7.04 13.41
N GLU A 182 3.57 -7.86 14.44
CA GLU A 182 4.90 -8.35 14.82
C GLU A 182 5.56 -9.13 13.67
N LEU A 183 4.79 -10.00 12.99
CA LEU A 183 5.30 -10.73 11.82
C LEU A 183 5.65 -9.79 10.66
N VAL A 184 4.82 -8.80 10.37
CA VAL A 184 5.10 -7.83 9.31
C VAL A 184 6.32 -6.99 9.65
N ASP A 185 6.52 -6.63 10.93
CA ASP A 185 7.75 -5.95 11.40
C ASP A 185 9.00 -6.77 11.09
N GLU A 186 8.98 -8.05 11.41
CA GLU A 186 10.11 -8.94 11.16
C GLU A 186 10.40 -9.05 9.64
N ILE A 187 9.37 -9.22 8.80
CA ILE A 187 9.49 -9.25 7.34
C ILE A 187 10.09 -7.94 6.80
N VAL A 188 9.57 -6.79 7.23
CA VAL A 188 10.02 -5.47 6.76
C VAL A 188 11.44 -5.20 7.23
N SER A 189 11.79 -5.55 8.46
CA SER A 189 13.13 -5.40 9.03
C SER A 189 14.17 -6.23 8.27
N ILE A 190 13.87 -7.51 8.02
CA ILE A 190 14.76 -8.38 7.23
C ILE A 190 14.97 -7.79 5.84
N TYR A 191 13.90 -7.38 5.17
CA TYR A 191 13.99 -6.78 3.84
C TYR A 191 14.78 -5.48 3.84
N SER A 192 14.51 -4.57 4.77
CA SER A 192 15.17 -3.27 4.86
C SER A 192 16.67 -3.39 5.11
N ASN A 193 17.09 -4.35 5.94
CA ASN A 193 18.48 -4.51 6.37
C ASN A 193 19.35 -5.30 5.37
N ASN A 194 18.74 -6.11 4.49
CA ASN A 194 19.48 -7.06 3.67
C ASN A 194 19.32 -6.83 2.15
N ALA A 195 18.26 -6.18 1.70
CA ALA A 195 18.03 -5.95 0.27
C ALA A 195 18.89 -4.81 -0.27
N ASN A 196 19.35 -4.94 -1.51
CA ASN A 196 20.08 -3.88 -2.19
C ASN A 196 19.16 -2.71 -2.55
N ASN A 197 19.74 -1.51 -2.71
CA ASN A 197 19.01 -0.35 -3.20
C ASN A 197 18.30 -0.66 -4.53
N LYS A 198 17.04 -0.28 -4.65
CA LYS A 198 16.12 -0.55 -5.77
C LYS A 198 15.74 -2.03 -5.96
N GLN A 199 16.12 -2.94 -5.08
CA GLN A 199 15.71 -4.34 -5.12
C GLN A 199 14.33 -4.49 -4.46
N ARG A 200 13.34 -5.06 -5.18
CA ARG A 200 12.01 -5.38 -4.64
C ARG A 200 12.08 -6.60 -3.71
N LEU A 201 11.17 -6.69 -2.74
CA LEU A 201 11.09 -7.81 -1.80
C LEU A 201 11.06 -9.17 -2.54
N GLY A 202 10.25 -9.34 -3.57
CA GLY A 202 10.22 -10.58 -4.35
C GLY A 202 11.54 -10.89 -5.05
N SER A 203 12.24 -9.85 -5.58
CA SER A 203 13.55 -10.04 -6.20
C SER A 203 14.65 -10.34 -5.18
N TYR A 204 14.52 -9.82 -3.95
CA TYR A 204 15.40 -10.18 -2.84
C TYR A 204 15.20 -11.66 -2.45
N ILE A 205 13.94 -12.08 -2.27
CA ILE A 205 13.61 -13.49 -1.98
C ILE A 205 14.15 -14.42 -3.08
N ASP A 206 13.99 -14.06 -4.36
CA ASP A 206 14.50 -14.87 -5.48
C ASP A 206 16.03 -14.96 -5.47
N SER A 207 16.74 -13.91 -5.00
CA SER A 207 18.21 -13.90 -4.96
C SER A 207 18.82 -14.78 -3.87
N ILE A 208 18.11 -14.99 -2.75
CA ILE A 208 18.59 -15.81 -1.62
C ILE A 208 17.89 -17.17 -1.50
N GLY A 209 16.78 -17.36 -2.22
CA GLY A 209 15.89 -18.51 -2.11
C GLY A 209 14.83 -18.33 -1.02
N PHE A 210 13.60 -18.82 -1.31
CA PHE A 210 12.46 -18.67 -0.39
C PHE A 210 12.69 -19.41 0.95
N ASP A 211 13.29 -20.60 0.94
CA ASP A 211 13.55 -21.36 2.16
C ASP A 211 14.57 -20.64 3.06
N THR A 212 15.59 -19.99 2.47
CA THR A 212 16.53 -19.15 3.20
C THR A 212 15.81 -17.96 3.82
N PHE A 213 14.99 -17.23 3.03
CA PHE A 213 14.20 -16.12 3.56
C PHE A 213 13.30 -16.57 4.72
N LYS A 214 12.61 -17.68 4.55
CA LYS A 214 11.72 -18.26 5.55
C LYS A 214 12.46 -18.63 6.84
N SER A 215 13.68 -19.16 6.74
CA SER A 215 14.50 -19.53 7.92
C SER A 215 15.00 -18.33 8.72
N MET A 216 15.01 -17.11 8.14
CA MET A 216 15.35 -15.87 8.83
C MET A 216 14.26 -15.40 9.79
N ILE A 217 13.05 -15.97 9.72
CA ILE A 217 11.88 -15.60 10.51
C ILE A 217 11.55 -16.73 11.48
N ASN A 218 11.42 -16.42 12.76
CA ASN A 218 11.00 -17.42 13.76
C ASN A 218 9.49 -17.64 13.68
N LEU A 219 9.04 -18.47 12.72
CA LEU A 219 7.63 -18.68 12.43
C LEU A 219 6.86 -19.35 13.59
N ASP A 220 7.54 -20.08 14.48
CA ASP A 220 6.88 -20.78 15.61
C ASP A 220 6.23 -19.80 16.59
N LYS A 221 6.70 -18.55 16.65
CA LYS A 221 6.07 -17.48 17.45
C LYS A 221 4.65 -17.13 16.98
N TYR A 222 4.32 -17.40 15.74
CA TYR A 222 3.13 -16.92 15.03
C TYR A 222 2.10 -18.02 14.76
N ILE A 223 2.35 -19.22 15.19
CA ILE A 223 1.44 -20.38 15.11
C ILE A 223 0.84 -20.63 16.50
N GLN A 224 -0.48 -20.84 16.57
CA GLN A 224 -1.15 -21.35 17.77
C GLN A 224 -1.24 -22.84 17.72
#